data_76b107d7867a2592694edf4ae63b48a6
#
_entry.id   76b107d7867a2592694edf4ae63b48a6
#
_cell.length_a   1.000
_cell.length_b   1.000
_cell.length_c   1.000
_cell.angle_alpha   90.00
_cell.angle_beta   90.00
_cell.angle_gamma   90.00
#
_symmetry.space_group_name_H-M   'P 1'
#
loop_
_entity.id
_entity.type
_entity.pdbx_description
1 polymer ?
#
loop_
_entity_poly.entity_id
_entity_poly.type
_entity_poly.pdbx_seq_one_letter_code
_entity_poly.pdbx_strand_id
1 'polypeptide(L)'
;MRILYVGADNPAVDTILNGMDDSTLGGLPAFYYPFKMLLERGCTIDLLLYTTKHRKVRNSRYFRKENLIQIHPKKTILPGSVAYMLQMEAAIRSLLRRRHYDFVYGMSEGAHLAVRAAAQRGIPCGLRQFGTQEMANVLEPIRSLPLRRLKALKDYTYITLSMFSKKTFVLATNDGSRADQLYDLLGVRKKKFRFFFWRSGVYIPETRPRPDLDGEGTYPSVYDPLALSMINRIADVKRQDRAVRILGELHRRGFPFHLYLVGTDDSPKMHEAVVTAAAEYGIERYVHFEGGRSQQECRQYARNSFATLLPCEWNRVNVFYEAMGEGAVVVTNDNHSIDEFIEDGINCLVYEEDNFAQAADKIISLTQDPERRDAIREAAHRTAKERFMSLEK
;
A
#
# COMPACT_ATOMS: atom_id res chain seq x y z
N MET A 1 -6.21 -28.14 -1.79
CA MET A 1 -5.75 -27.42 -3.01
C MET A 1 -4.31 -27.00 -2.81
N ARG A 2 -3.44 -27.23 -3.82
CA ARG A 2 -2.04 -26.80 -3.79
C ARG A 2 -1.82 -25.60 -4.71
N ILE A 3 -1.28 -24.54 -4.17
CA ILE A 3 -1.12 -23.25 -4.85
C ILE A 3 0.37 -22.90 -4.98
N LEU A 4 0.80 -22.50 -6.17
CA LEU A 4 2.08 -21.81 -6.34
C LEU A 4 1.83 -20.31 -6.20
N TYR A 5 2.36 -19.73 -5.13
CA TYR A 5 2.27 -18.30 -4.84
C TYR A 5 3.59 -17.63 -5.22
N VAL A 6 3.56 -16.73 -6.20
CA VAL A 6 4.76 -16.09 -6.74
C VAL A 6 4.72 -14.60 -6.43
N GLY A 7 5.75 -14.09 -5.78
CA GLY A 7 5.83 -12.69 -5.41
C GLY A 7 7.25 -12.17 -5.22
N ALA A 8 7.36 -10.85 -5.10
CA ALA A 8 8.62 -10.20 -4.75
C ALA A 8 8.91 -10.37 -3.25
N ASP A 9 10.21 -10.37 -2.92
CA ASP A 9 10.67 -10.34 -1.54
C ASP A 9 10.35 -8.98 -0.91
N ASN A 10 9.55 -8.99 0.17
CA ASN A 10 9.09 -7.79 0.86
C ASN A 10 8.92 -8.08 2.37
N PRO A 11 8.78 -7.06 3.24
CA PRO A 11 8.68 -7.27 4.70
C PRO A 11 7.53 -8.20 5.15
N ALA A 12 6.43 -8.30 4.42
CA ALA A 12 5.35 -9.22 4.75
C ALA A 12 5.78 -10.70 4.69
N VAL A 13 6.84 -11.01 3.92
CA VAL A 13 7.45 -12.35 3.89
C VAL A 13 8.06 -12.68 5.25
N ASP A 14 8.68 -11.72 5.93
CA ASP A 14 9.23 -11.95 7.28
C ASP A 14 8.14 -12.35 8.26
N THR A 15 6.99 -11.69 8.22
CA THR A 15 5.81 -12.05 9.04
C THR A 15 5.35 -13.48 8.76
N ILE A 16 5.25 -13.88 7.49
CA ILE A 16 4.87 -15.26 7.11
C ILE A 16 5.87 -16.28 7.67
N LEU A 17 7.16 -16.01 7.52
CA LEU A 17 8.22 -16.94 7.92
C LEU A 17 8.45 -17.00 9.44
N ASN A 18 8.03 -15.98 10.18
CA ASN A 18 8.18 -15.89 11.65
C ASN A 18 6.97 -16.38 12.45
N GLY A 19 5.88 -16.81 11.80
CA GLY A 19 4.74 -17.41 12.48
C GLY A 19 3.41 -16.72 12.27
N MET A 20 3.35 -15.78 11.32
CA MET A 20 2.10 -15.13 10.88
C MET A 20 1.39 -14.33 11.97
N ASP A 21 2.17 -13.64 12.79
CA ASP A 21 1.65 -12.72 13.79
C ASP A 21 1.29 -11.37 13.13
N ASP A 22 0.00 -11.06 13.08
CA ASP A 22 -0.53 -9.84 12.46
C ASP A 22 -0.02 -8.56 13.13
N SER A 23 0.32 -8.63 14.43
CA SER A 23 0.86 -7.50 15.16
C SER A 23 2.24 -7.04 14.65
N THR A 24 2.98 -7.97 14.02
CA THR A 24 4.32 -7.74 13.45
C THR A 24 4.29 -7.49 11.95
N LEU A 25 3.09 -7.40 11.35
CA LEU A 25 2.95 -7.26 9.91
C LEU A 25 3.59 -5.96 9.41
N GLY A 26 4.57 -6.12 8.53
CA GLY A 26 5.19 -5.03 7.78
C GLY A 26 4.99 -5.19 6.27
N GLY A 27 5.26 -4.14 5.51
CA GLY A 27 5.27 -4.19 4.04
C GLY A 27 3.89 -4.23 3.40
N LEU A 28 3.59 -5.29 2.63
CA LEU A 28 2.40 -5.36 1.79
C LEU A 28 1.27 -6.22 2.39
N PRO A 29 0.27 -5.64 3.08
CA PRO A 29 -0.91 -6.37 3.55
C PRO A 29 -1.60 -7.15 2.43
N ALA A 30 -1.67 -6.57 1.23
CA ALA A 30 -2.24 -7.21 0.05
C ALA A 30 -1.50 -8.49 -0.40
N PHE A 31 -0.25 -8.70 0.05
CA PHE A 31 0.49 -9.94 -0.14
C PHE A 31 0.19 -10.95 0.98
N TYR A 32 0.17 -10.46 2.21
CA TYR A 32 0.06 -11.28 3.41
C TYR A 32 -1.33 -11.88 3.61
N TYR A 33 -2.37 -11.06 3.60
CA TYR A 33 -3.71 -11.53 3.96
C TYR A 33 -4.29 -12.59 3.01
N PRO A 34 -4.17 -12.49 1.68
CA PRO A 34 -4.59 -13.59 0.80
C PRO A 34 -3.80 -14.87 1.06
N PHE A 35 -2.51 -14.75 1.40
CA PHE A 35 -1.68 -15.90 1.74
C PHE A 35 -2.17 -16.58 3.02
N LYS A 36 -2.39 -15.80 4.10
CA LYS A 36 -2.91 -16.27 5.38
C LYS A 36 -4.27 -16.95 5.23
N MET A 37 -5.20 -16.26 4.58
CA MET A 37 -6.56 -16.77 4.37
C MET A 37 -6.60 -18.09 3.58
N LEU A 38 -5.74 -18.26 2.60
CA LEU A 38 -5.63 -19.50 1.83
C LEU A 38 -5.10 -20.66 2.70
N LEU A 39 -4.12 -20.40 3.58
CA LEU A 39 -3.63 -21.39 4.53
C LEU A 39 -4.71 -21.78 5.55
N GLU A 40 -5.42 -20.82 6.10
CA GLU A 40 -6.52 -21.04 7.05
C GLU A 40 -7.67 -21.87 6.43
N ARG A 41 -7.88 -21.74 5.12
CA ARG A 41 -8.82 -22.59 4.35
C ARG A 41 -8.25 -23.95 3.96
N GLY A 42 -7.12 -24.35 4.52
CA GLY A 42 -6.52 -25.67 4.30
C GLY A 42 -5.79 -25.83 2.96
N CYS A 43 -5.45 -24.73 2.29
CA CYS A 43 -4.62 -24.79 1.08
C CYS A 43 -3.16 -25.06 1.45
N THR A 44 -2.48 -25.87 0.65
CA THR A 44 -1.02 -25.99 0.69
C THR A 44 -0.43 -24.95 -0.25
N ILE A 45 0.43 -24.06 0.27
CA ILE A 45 1.02 -22.99 -0.53
C ILE A 45 2.52 -23.22 -0.66
N ASP A 46 3.02 -23.30 -1.89
CA ASP A 46 4.44 -23.16 -2.19
C ASP A 46 4.71 -21.68 -2.52
N LEU A 47 5.52 -21.04 -1.68
CA LEU A 47 5.91 -19.63 -1.87
C LEU A 47 7.21 -19.55 -2.67
N LEU A 48 7.15 -18.98 -3.86
CA LEU A 48 8.30 -18.74 -4.72
C LEU A 48 8.73 -17.28 -4.63
N LEU A 49 9.98 -17.08 -4.21
CA LEU A 49 10.60 -15.76 -4.10
C LEU A 49 11.87 -15.68 -4.96
N TYR A 50 12.04 -14.55 -5.65
CA TYR A 50 13.33 -14.17 -6.18
C TYR A 50 13.97 -13.16 -5.21
N THR A 51 15.10 -13.55 -4.61
CA THR A 51 15.69 -12.79 -3.51
C THR A 51 17.20 -12.96 -3.42
N THR A 52 17.90 -11.90 -3.03
CA THR A 52 19.33 -11.95 -2.69
C THR A 52 19.56 -12.42 -1.25
N LYS A 53 18.50 -12.44 -0.43
CA LYS A 53 18.55 -12.81 0.99
C LYS A 53 18.28 -14.31 1.16
N HIS A 54 19.01 -14.96 2.09
CA HIS A 54 18.69 -16.31 2.52
C HIS A 54 17.59 -16.28 3.58
N ARG A 55 16.36 -16.49 3.16
CA ARG A 55 15.21 -16.52 4.04
C ARG A 55 15.07 -17.90 4.70
N LYS A 56 14.67 -17.94 5.96
CA LYS A 56 14.45 -19.18 6.72
C LYS A 56 13.09 -19.14 7.39
N VAL A 57 12.36 -20.25 7.33
CA VAL A 57 11.15 -20.44 8.14
C VAL A 57 11.57 -20.63 9.59
N ARG A 58 11.16 -19.72 10.47
CA ARG A 58 11.48 -19.77 11.91
C ARG A 58 10.39 -20.45 12.71
N ASN A 59 9.14 -20.30 12.30
CA ASN A 59 8.02 -20.96 12.93
C ASN A 59 7.26 -21.79 11.89
N SER A 60 7.38 -23.12 11.99
CA SER A 60 6.80 -24.08 11.03
C SER A 60 5.34 -24.46 11.32
N ARG A 61 4.70 -23.86 12.35
CA ARG A 61 3.32 -24.19 12.73
C ARG A 61 2.34 -23.95 11.57
N TYR A 62 2.51 -22.87 10.85
CA TYR A 62 1.60 -22.46 9.77
C TYR A 62 2.20 -22.68 8.37
N PHE A 63 3.52 -22.53 8.23
CA PHE A 63 4.18 -22.61 6.94
C PHE A 63 5.44 -23.49 7.03
N ARG A 64 5.52 -24.54 6.23
CA ARG A 64 6.60 -25.53 6.28
C ARG A 64 7.81 -25.09 5.45
N LYS A 65 9.01 -25.47 5.89
CA LYS A 65 10.29 -25.14 5.24
C LYS A 65 10.36 -25.61 3.79
N GLU A 66 9.83 -26.79 3.48
CA GLU A 66 9.83 -27.38 2.14
C GLU A 66 8.93 -26.63 1.13
N ASN A 67 8.08 -25.74 1.62
CA ASN A 67 7.19 -24.92 0.82
C ASN A 67 7.77 -23.55 0.49
N LEU A 68 8.92 -23.18 1.10
CA LEU A 68 9.66 -21.98 0.74
C LEU A 68 10.65 -22.28 -0.38
N ILE A 69 10.44 -21.66 -1.53
CA ILE A 69 11.27 -21.83 -2.72
C ILE A 69 11.94 -20.51 -3.02
N GLN A 70 13.27 -20.51 -2.96
CA GLN A 70 14.07 -19.31 -3.17
C GLN A 70 14.91 -19.45 -4.42
N ILE A 71 14.88 -18.42 -5.26
CA ILE A 71 15.75 -18.31 -6.42
C ILE A 71 16.70 -17.16 -6.15
N HIS A 72 17.98 -17.50 -6.05
CA HIS A 72 19.03 -16.49 -5.86
C HIS A 72 19.60 -16.07 -7.21
N PRO A 73 19.82 -14.75 -7.42
CA PRO A 73 20.46 -14.27 -8.63
C PRO A 73 21.82 -14.93 -8.85
N LYS A 74 22.01 -15.54 -10.02
CA LYS A 74 23.32 -16.05 -10.43
C LYS A 74 24.04 -14.98 -11.24
N LYS A 75 25.33 -14.81 -11.00
CA LYS A 75 26.18 -13.96 -11.83
C LYS A 75 26.16 -14.45 -13.30
N THR A 76 25.99 -13.53 -14.22
CA THR A 76 25.92 -13.79 -15.66
C THR A 76 26.39 -12.54 -16.39
N ILE A 77 26.83 -12.73 -17.65
CA ILE A 77 27.20 -11.66 -18.56
C ILE A 77 25.97 -10.92 -19.14
N LEU A 78 24.77 -11.47 -18.94
CA LEU A 78 23.53 -10.89 -19.44
C LEU A 78 23.10 -9.69 -18.58
N PRO A 79 22.40 -8.70 -19.16
CA PRO A 79 21.76 -7.64 -18.41
C PRO A 79 20.88 -8.21 -17.29
N GLY A 80 20.89 -7.58 -16.09
CA GLY A 80 20.24 -8.11 -14.90
C GLY A 80 18.75 -8.46 -15.08
N SER A 81 18.01 -7.66 -15.85
CA SER A 81 16.60 -7.92 -16.17
C SER A 81 16.40 -9.18 -17.03
N VAL A 82 17.29 -9.42 -18.00
CA VAL A 82 17.24 -10.61 -18.86
C VAL A 82 17.62 -11.86 -18.07
N ALA A 83 18.69 -11.76 -17.27
CA ALA A 83 19.13 -12.84 -16.39
C ALA A 83 18.03 -13.24 -15.40
N TYR A 84 17.37 -12.26 -14.80
CA TYR A 84 16.21 -12.45 -13.92
C TYR A 84 15.09 -13.22 -14.63
N MET A 85 14.68 -12.77 -15.81
CA MET A 85 13.61 -13.43 -16.57
C MET A 85 13.91 -14.89 -16.86
N LEU A 86 15.11 -15.18 -17.35
CA LEU A 86 15.52 -16.54 -17.72
C LEU A 86 15.58 -17.47 -16.49
N GLN A 87 16.15 -16.99 -15.39
CA GLN A 87 16.27 -17.77 -14.15
C GLN A 87 14.91 -18.06 -13.53
N MET A 88 14.04 -17.05 -13.45
CA MET A 88 12.68 -17.21 -12.94
C MET A 88 11.86 -18.14 -13.82
N GLU A 89 11.89 -17.95 -15.14
CA GLU A 89 11.12 -18.82 -16.06
C GLU A 89 11.58 -20.28 -15.96
N ALA A 90 12.89 -20.53 -15.92
CA ALA A 90 13.44 -21.87 -15.78
C ALA A 90 12.99 -22.54 -14.47
N ALA A 91 13.03 -21.79 -13.36
CA ALA A 91 12.61 -22.30 -12.06
C ALA A 91 11.11 -22.60 -12.02
N ILE A 92 10.28 -21.68 -12.50
CA ILE A 92 8.82 -21.87 -12.54
C ILE A 92 8.48 -23.08 -13.42
N ARG A 93 9.03 -23.19 -14.61
CA ARG A 93 8.80 -24.33 -15.49
C ARG A 93 9.24 -25.66 -14.87
N SER A 94 10.37 -25.64 -14.14
CA SER A 94 10.85 -26.83 -13.40
C SER A 94 9.89 -27.23 -12.29
N LEU A 95 9.41 -26.27 -11.51
CA LEU A 95 8.42 -26.52 -10.44
C LEU A 95 7.11 -27.09 -10.99
N LEU A 96 6.57 -26.48 -12.04
CA LEU A 96 5.33 -26.93 -12.68
C LEU A 96 5.47 -28.31 -13.37
N ARG A 97 6.70 -28.82 -13.58
CA ARG A 97 6.95 -30.19 -14.05
C ARG A 97 7.03 -31.20 -12.91
N ARG A 98 7.63 -30.78 -11.78
CA ARG A 98 7.94 -31.69 -10.66
C ARG A 98 6.82 -31.80 -9.64
N ARG A 99 5.95 -30.79 -9.55
CA ARG A 99 4.86 -30.72 -8.58
C ARG A 99 3.56 -30.38 -9.27
N HIS A 100 2.50 -31.05 -8.85
CA HIS A 100 1.16 -30.69 -9.28
C HIS A 100 0.68 -29.44 -8.51
N TYR A 101 0.12 -28.49 -9.24
CA TYR A 101 -0.54 -27.30 -8.69
C TYR A 101 -1.94 -27.17 -9.26
N ASP A 102 -2.89 -26.95 -8.38
CA ASP A 102 -4.29 -26.70 -8.75
C ASP A 102 -4.49 -25.26 -9.21
N PHE A 103 -3.63 -24.36 -8.73
CA PHE A 103 -3.69 -22.93 -9.03
C PHE A 103 -2.33 -22.24 -8.97
N VAL A 104 -2.13 -21.21 -9.79
CA VAL A 104 -0.94 -20.34 -9.73
C VAL A 104 -1.39 -18.91 -9.50
N TYR A 105 -0.90 -18.29 -8.42
CA TYR A 105 -1.16 -16.90 -8.09
C TYR A 105 0.11 -16.08 -8.22
N GLY A 106 0.06 -15.03 -9.05
CA GLY A 106 1.19 -14.14 -9.30
C GLY A 106 0.92 -12.73 -8.81
N MET A 107 1.89 -12.17 -8.09
CA MET A 107 1.89 -10.79 -7.64
C MET A 107 3.26 -10.17 -7.87
N SER A 108 3.29 -8.91 -8.32
CA SER A 108 4.53 -8.16 -8.55
C SER A 108 5.42 -8.73 -9.65
N GLU A 109 6.73 -8.54 -9.52
CA GLU A 109 7.73 -9.05 -10.45
C GLU A 109 7.69 -10.58 -10.55
N GLY A 110 7.87 -11.10 -11.73
CA GLY A 110 7.80 -12.54 -12.00
C GLY A 110 6.39 -13.11 -12.16
N ALA A 111 5.35 -12.38 -11.74
CA ALA A 111 3.97 -12.83 -11.88
C ALA A 111 3.59 -13.21 -13.31
N HIS A 112 4.02 -12.42 -14.30
CA HIS A 112 3.75 -12.69 -15.71
C HIS A 112 4.37 -14.00 -16.21
N LEU A 113 5.57 -14.36 -15.72
CA LEU A 113 6.23 -15.63 -16.07
C LEU A 113 5.46 -16.82 -15.49
N ALA A 114 5.03 -16.70 -14.24
CA ALA A 114 4.25 -17.74 -13.57
C ALA A 114 2.88 -17.95 -14.24
N VAL A 115 2.15 -16.86 -14.49
CA VAL A 115 0.84 -16.89 -15.15
C VAL A 115 0.96 -17.45 -16.58
N ARG A 116 1.97 -17.03 -17.35
CA ARG A 116 2.23 -17.55 -18.69
C ARG A 116 2.55 -19.05 -18.68
N ALA A 117 3.45 -19.48 -17.79
CA ALA A 117 3.84 -20.87 -17.68
C ALA A 117 2.68 -21.79 -17.23
N ALA A 118 1.85 -21.32 -16.30
CA ALA A 118 0.65 -22.00 -15.86
C ALA A 118 -0.38 -22.13 -16.99
N ALA A 119 -0.66 -21.02 -17.70
CA ALA A 119 -1.60 -21.01 -18.81
C ALA A 119 -1.20 -21.95 -19.95
N GLN A 120 0.10 -22.06 -20.25
CA GLN A 120 0.63 -23.01 -21.24
C GLN A 120 0.39 -24.48 -20.88
N ARG A 121 0.14 -24.76 -19.58
CA ARG A 121 -0.14 -26.11 -19.04
C ARG A 121 -1.59 -26.34 -18.70
N GLY A 122 -2.48 -25.37 -19.01
CA GLY A 122 -3.89 -25.47 -18.64
C GLY A 122 -4.16 -25.31 -17.16
N ILE A 123 -3.19 -24.89 -16.34
CA ILE A 123 -3.37 -24.66 -14.91
C ILE A 123 -4.08 -23.33 -14.72
N PRO A 124 -5.19 -23.27 -13.95
CA PRO A 124 -5.84 -22.04 -13.57
C PRO A 124 -4.86 -21.07 -12.90
N CYS A 125 -4.91 -19.79 -13.27
CA CYS A 125 -3.96 -18.81 -12.76
C CYS A 125 -4.57 -17.43 -12.63
N GLY A 126 -4.16 -16.70 -11.59
CA GLY A 126 -4.61 -15.34 -11.28
C GLY A 126 -3.46 -14.37 -11.14
N LEU A 127 -3.74 -13.12 -11.44
CA LEU A 127 -2.80 -12.01 -11.35
C LEU A 127 -3.33 -10.95 -10.38
N ARG A 128 -2.51 -10.54 -9.41
CA ARG A 128 -2.71 -9.32 -8.63
C ARG A 128 -1.93 -8.17 -9.24
N GLN A 129 -2.63 -7.05 -9.45
CA GLN A 129 -2.03 -5.86 -10.05
C GLN A 129 -2.38 -4.60 -9.26
N PHE A 130 -1.38 -3.73 -9.06
CA PHE A 130 -1.47 -2.45 -8.37
C PHE A 130 -0.37 -1.50 -8.86
N GLY A 131 -0.48 -0.20 -8.54
CA GLY A 131 0.55 0.80 -8.82
C GLY A 131 0.78 1.06 -10.30
N THR A 132 -0.25 1.43 -11.08
CA THR A 132 -0.13 1.60 -12.54
C THR A 132 -0.27 3.05 -13.03
N GLN A 133 -0.41 4.04 -12.12
CA GLN A 133 -0.68 5.43 -12.51
C GLN A 133 0.42 6.03 -13.39
N GLU A 134 1.69 5.82 -13.05
CA GLU A 134 2.80 6.31 -13.87
C GLU A 134 2.74 5.79 -15.30
N MET A 135 2.40 4.49 -15.45
CA MET A 135 2.23 3.87 -16.76
C MET A 135 1.08 4.53 -17.53
N ALA A 136 -0.05 4.79 -16.90
CA ALA A 136 -1.19 5.46 -17.52
C ALA A 136 -0.81 6.86 -18.00
N ASN A 137 -0.15 7.66 -17.15
CA ASN A 137 0.29 9.02 -17.48
C ASN A 137 1.25 9.06 -18.67
N VAL A 138 2.15 8.10 -18.77
CA VAL A 138 3.11 8.01 -19.89
C VAL A 138 2.43 7.60 -21.20
N LEU A 139 1.37 6.80 -21.13
CA LEU A 139 0.70 6.25 -22.31
C LEU A 139 -0.45 7.11 -22.82
N GLU A 140 -1.08 7.91 -21.96
CA GLU A 140 -2.24 8.74 -22.32
C GLU A 140 -1.96 9.72 -23.48
N PRO A 141 -0.83 10.45 -23.51
CA PRO A 141 -0.52 11.35 -24.60
C PRO A 141 -0.36 10.67 -25.97
N ILE A 142 -0.14 9.36 -26.01
CA ILE A 142 0.09 8.61 -27.23
C ILE A 142 -1.25 8.15 -27.80
N ARG A 143 -1.72 8.78 -28.86
CA ARG A 143 -3.04 8.50 -29.48
C ARG A 143 -3.09 7.16 -30.19
N SER A 144 -2.00 6.72 -30.82
CA SER A 144 -1.97 5.48 -31.59
C SER A 144 -1.74 4.25 -30.67
N LEU A 145 -2.67 3.31 -30.71
CA LEU A 145 -2.62 2.08 -29.90
C LEU A 145 -1.36 1.22 -30.11
N PRO A 146 -0.86 1.00 -31.34
CA PRO A 146 0.40 0.27 -31.55
C PRO A 146 1.59 0.95 -30.85
N LEU A 147 1.69 2.27 -30.95
CA LEU A 147 2.78 3.03 -30.27
C LEU A 147 2.64 2.94 -28.75
N ARG A 148 1.43 3.00 -28.19
CA ARG A 148 1.19 2.80 -26.76
C ARG A 148 1.71 1.44 -26.30
N ARG A 149 1.36 0.37 -27.03
CA ARG A 149 1.82 -1.00 -26.71
C ARG A 149 3.33 -1.14 -26.76
N LEU A 150 3.97 -0.59 -27.79
CA LEU A 150 5.41 -0.64 -27.93
C LEU A 150 6.10 0.14 -26.81
N LYS A 151 5.62 1.33 -26.49
CA LYS A 151 6.15 2.14 -25.39
C LYS A 151 5.93 1.46 -24.05
N ALA A 152 4.73 0.93 -23.78
CA ALA A 152 4.44 0.18 -22.57
C ALA A 152 5.34 -1.05 -22.42
N LEU A 153 5.58 -1.78 -23.50
CA LEU A 153 6.48 -2.93 -23.49
C LEU A 153 7.93 -2.52 -23.21
N LYS A 154 8.38 -1.40 -23.76
CA LYS A 154 9.73 -0.88 -23.53
C LYS A 154 9.93 -0.43 -22.07
N ASP A 155 9.02 0.42 -21.58
CA ASP A 155 9.20 1.12 -20.29
C ASP A 155 8.70 0.28 -19.10
N TYR A 156 7.69 -0.60 -19.33
CA TYR A 156 7.01 -1.39 -18.29
C TYR A 156 6.84 -2.86 -18.70
N THR A 157 7.92 -3.47 -19.17
CA THR A 157 7.91 -4.82 -19.78
C THR A 157 7.15 -5.86 -18.96
N TYR A 158 7.41 -5.96 -17.66
CA TYR A 158 6.80 -6.99 -16.81
C TYR A 158 5.30 -6.78 -16.61
N ILE A 159 4.88 -5.54 -16.36
CA ILE A 159 3.46 -5.20 -16.17
C ILE A 159 2.72 -5.45 -17.49
N THR A 160 3.25 -4.96 -18.60
CA THR A 160 2.65 -5.10 -19.93
C THR A 160 2.50 -6.57 -20.32
N LEU A 161 3.54 -7.38 -20.16
CA LEU A 161 3.47 -8.81 -20.44
C LEU A 161 2.45 -9.53 -19.56
N SER A 162 2.35 -9.14 -18.29
CA SER A 162 1.34 -9.71 -17.39
C SER A 162 -0.08 -9.38 -17.82
N MET A 163 -0.32 -8.15 -18.30
CA MET A 163 -1.63 -7.71 -18.80
C MET A 163 -2.09 -8.50 -20.03
N PHE A 164 -1.17 -8.80 -20.95
CA PHE A 164 -1.49 -9.56 -22.17
C PHE A 164 -1.48 -11.09 -21.97
N SER A 165 -0.90 -11.59 -20.88
CA SER A 165 -0.85 -13.03 -20.63
C SER A 165 -2.25 -13.63 -20.42
N LYS A 166 -2.45 -14.88 -20.93
CA LYS A 166 -3.68 -15.64 -20.67
C LYS A 166 -3.76 -15.97 -19.17
N LYS A 167 -4.93 -15.74 -18.58
CA LYS A 167 -5.20 -15.93 -17.15
C LYS A 167 -6.66 -16.18 -16.88
N THR A 168 -6.98 -16.74 -15.70
CA THR A 168 -8.35 -16.99 -15.27
C THR A 168 -8.99 -15.73 -14.71
N PHE A 169 -8.24 -14.98 -13.88
CA PHE A 169 -8.71 -13.70 -13.34
C PHE A 169 -7.58 -12.70 -13.15
N VAL A 170 -7.99 -11.44 -13.02
CA VAL A 170 -7.17 -10.33 -12.53
C VAL A 170 -7.87 -9.73 -11.34
N LEU A 171 -7.12 -9.53 -10.28
CA LEU A 171 -7.49 -8.71 -9.15
C LEU A 171 -6.70 -7.41 -9.22
N ALA A 172 -7.26 -6.39 -9.83
CA ALA A 172 -6.68 -5.06 -9.89
C ALA A 172 -7.06 -4.27 -8.64
N THR A 173 -6.08 -3.65 -8.00
CA THR A 173 -6.34 -2.83 -6.82
C THR A 173 -6.89 -1.48 -7.25
N ASN A 174 -7.99 -1.06 -6.64
CA ASN A 174 -8.50 0.30 -6.74
C ASN A 174 -7.76 1.17 -5.72
N ASP A 175 -6.56 1.60 -6.09
CA ASP A 175 -5.63 2.39 -5.27
C ASP A 175 -5.42 3.81 -5.84
N GLY A 176 -6.32 4.24 -6.71
CA GLY A 176 -6.20 5.50 -7.45
C GLY A 176 -5.31 5.41 -8.70
N SER A 177 -4.59 4.30 -8.91
CA SER A 177 -3.72 4.12 -10.09
C SER A 177 -4.46 3.77 -11.38
N ARG A 178 -5.79 3.58 -11.30
CA ARG A 178 -6.68 3.36 -12.45
C ARG A 178 -6.24 2.21 -13.37
N ALA A 179 -5.87 1.08 -12.79
CA ALA A 179 -5.53 -0.12 -13.55
C ALA A 179 -6.67 -0.56 -14.50
N ASP A 180 -7.93 -0.32 -14.13
CA ASP A 180 -9.12 -0.56 -14.96
C ASP A 180 -9.05 0.17 -16.29
N GLN A 181 -8.69 1.46 -16.28
CA GLN A 181 -8.53 2.28 -17.48
C GLN A 181 -7.30 1.89 -18.29
N LEU A 182 -6.21 1.49 -17.61
CA LEU A 182 -5.00 1.08 -18.28
C LEU A 182 -5.22 -0.16 -19.17
N TYR A 183 -6.02 -1.13 -18.73
CA TYR A 183 -6.40 -2.28 -19.56
C TYR A 183 -7.14 -1.85 -20.82
N ASP A 184 -8.03 -0.86 -20.72
CA ASP A 184 -8.76 -0.31 -21.87
C ASP A 184 -7.82 0.49 -22.80
N LEU A 185 -6.95 1.33 -22.22
CA LEU A 185 -5.95 2.12 -22.95
C LEU A 185 -5.02 1.24 -23.80
N LEU A 186 -4.62 0.09 -23.27
CA LEU A 186 -3.80 -0.89 -23.99
C LEU A 186 -4.60 -1.83 -24.90
N GLY A 187 -5.92 -1.73 -24.92
CA GLY A 187 -6.80 -2.59 -25.70
C GLY A 187 -6.77 -4.06 -25.28
N VAL A 188 -6.55 -4.31 -23.99
CA VAL A 188 -6.61 -5.67 -23.44
C VAL A 188 -8.07 -6.09 -23.29
N ARG A 189 -8.45 -7.21 -23.89
CA ARG A 189 -9.82 -7.71 -23.85
C ARG A 189 -10.15 -8.31 -22.47
N LYS A 190 -10.70 -7.50 -21.56
CA LYS A 190 -11.14 -7.93 -20.22
C LYS A 190 -12.16 -9.07 -20.23
N LYS A 191 -12.95 -9.22 -21.31
CA LYS A 191 -13.92 -10.32 -21.48
C LYS A 191 -13.30 -11.73 -21.52
N LYS A 192 -11.99 -11.85 -21.71
CA LYS A 192 -11.29 -13.16 -21.75
C LYS A 192 -10.95 -13.74 -20.39
N PHE A 193 -11.17 -13.01 -19.32
CA PHE A 193 -10.89 -13.40 -17.93
C PHE A 193 -11.84 -12.64 -16.99
N ARG A 194 -11.95 -13.10 -15.72
CA ARG A 194 -12.69 -12.35 -14.70
C ARG A 194 -11.85 -11.17 -14.25
N PHE A 195 -12.36 -9.96 -14.34
CA PHE A 195 -11.70 -8.75 -13.90
C PHE A 195 -12.37 -8.22 -12.64
N PHE A 196 -11.63 -8.23 -11.56
CA PHE A 196 -12.05 -7.67 -10.28
C PHE A 196 -11.29 -6.37 -10.05
N PHE A 197 -12.00 -5.28 -9.87
CA PHE A 197 -11.44 -3.99 -9.52
C PHE A 197 -11.85 -3.69 -8.08
N TRP A 198 -10.97 -4.05 -7.16
CA TRP A 198 -11.26 -4.02 -5.73
C TRP A 198 -10.23 -3.20 -4.98
N ARG A 199 -10.68 -2.59 -3.89
CA ARG A 199 -9.79 -2.05 -2.87
C ARG A 199 -9.18 -3.19 -2.08
N SER A 200 -7.95 -2.96 -1.60
CA SER A 200 -7.38 -3.85 -0.61
C SER A 200 -8.19 -3.70 0.66
N GLY A 201 -8.66 -4.80 1.22
CA GLY A 201 -9.29 -4.78 2.53
C GLY A 201 -8.28 -4.32 3.57
N VAL A 202 -8.74 -3.55 4.54
CA VAL A 202 -7.97 -3.11 5.69
C VAL A 202 -8.63 -3.62 6.96
N TYR A 203 -7.87 -3.73 8.02
CA TYR A 203 -8.43 -4.02 9.33
C TYR A 203 -9.24 -2.81 9.80
N ILE A 204 -10.51 -3.01 10.11
CA ILE A 204 -11.39 -2.01 10.71
C ILE A 204 -11.91 -2.59 12.03
N PRO A 205 -11.65 -1.96 13.17
CA PRO A 205 -12.24 -2.39 14.44
C PRO A 205 -13.77 -2.41 14.39
N GLU A 206 -14.40 -3.35 15.11
CA GLU A 206 -15.88 -3.47 15.11
C GLU A 206 -16.54 -2.23 15.69
N THR A 207 -15.93 -1.66 16.71
CA THR A 207 -16.34 -0.38 17.32
C THR A 207 -15.23 0.64 17.19
N ARG A 208 -15.57 1.92 17.06
CA ARG A 208 -14.59 2.99 17.00
C ARG A 208 -13.70 2.97 18.25
N PRO A 209 -12.40 2.79 18.11
CA PRO A 209 -11.50 2.84 19.26
C PRO A 209 -11.49 4.24 19.87
N ARG A 210 -11.42 4.30 21.17
CA ARG A 210 -11.17 5.57 21.88
C ARG A 210 -9.68 5.87 21.87
N PRO A 211 -9.28 7.15 21.86
CA PRO A 211 -7.90 7.51 22.13
C PRO A 211 -7.44 6.94 23.47
N ASP A 212 -6.21 6.50 23.52
CA ASP A 212 -5.60 6.03 24.76
C ASP A 212 -5.30 7.27 25.64
N LEU A 213 -6.01 7.38 26.78
CA LEU A 213 -5.87 8.52 27.69
C LEU A 213 -4.89 8.19 28.84
N ASP A 214 -4.79 6.91 29.17
CA ASP A 214 -3.99 6.40 30.27
C ASP A 214 -2.90 5.50 29.71
N GLY A 215 -1.66 5.94 29.75
CA GLY A 215 -0.51 5.15 29.31
C GLY A 215 0.77 5.68 29.91
N GLU A 216 1.59 4.81 30.46
CA GLU A 216 2.99 5.11 30.73
C GLU A 216 3.74 4.89 29.42
N GLY A 217 4.28 5.93 28.84
CA GLY A 217 5.10 5.80 27.65
C GLY A 217 5.27 7.09 26.86
N THR A 218 6.18 7.02 25.92
CA THR A 218 6.39 8.08 24.93
C THR A 218 5.26 8.04 23.89
N TYR A 219 4.86 9.21 23.40
CA TYR A 219 3.98 9.31 22.23
C TYR A 219 4.40 8.26 21.18
N PRO A 220 3.47 7.51 20.55
CA PRO A 220 2.03 7.74 20.46
C PRO A 220 1.16 6.88 21.39
N SER A 221 1.69 6.34 22.45
CA SER A 221 0.92 5.46 23.34
C SER A 221 -0.24 6.17 24.03
N VAL A 222 -0.22 7.50 24.08
CA VAL A 222 -1.26 8.34 24.72
C VAL A 222 -1.72 9.42 23.74
N TYR A 223 -3.01 9.81 23.86
CA TYR A 223 -3.57 10.91 23.09
C TYR A 223 -2.85 12.23 23.38
N ASP A 224 -2.38 12.89 22.31
CA ASP A 224 -1.79 14.22 22.39
C ASP A 224 -2.62 15.20 21.55
N PRO A 225 -3.25 16.21 22.17
CA PRO A 225 -4.07 17.21 21.47
C PRO A 225 -3.26 18.13 20.55
N LEU A 226 -1.94 18.14 20.65
CA LEU A 226 -1.03 18.91 19.79
C LEU A 226 -0.29 18.05 18.77
N ALA A 227 -0.62 16.78 18.63
CA ALA A 227 0.03 15.89 17.69
C ALA A 227 -0.71 15.77 16.37
N LEU A 228 0.02 15.90 15.29
CA LEU A 228 -0.36 15.46 13.96
C LEU A 228 0.47 14.26 13.56
N SER A 229 -0.12 13.29 12.89
CA SER A 229 0.62 12.14 12.35
C SER A 229 0.56 12.12 10.84
N MET A 230 1.62 11.61 10.21
CA MET A 230 1.61 11.22 8.80
C MET A 230 2.22 9.83 8.68
N ILE A 231 1.39 8.85 8.38
CA ILE A 231 1.75 7.43 8.42
C ILE A 231 1.96 6.93 6.99
N ASN A 232 3.18 7.05 6.51
CA ASN A 232 3.61 6.60 5.19
C ASN A 232 5.14 6.47 5.17
N ARG A 233 5.68 5.54 4.38
CA ARG A 233 7.10 5.61 4.04
C ARG A 233 7.42 6.98 3.42
N ILE A 234 8.57 7.53 3.74
CA ILE A 234 9.02 8.80 3.18
C ILE A 234 9.39 8.55 1.72
N ALA A 235 8.60 9.13 0.81
CA ALA A 235 8.72 8.89 -0.61
C ALA A 235 8.10 10.06 -1.41
N ASP A 236 8.62 10.34 -2.59
CA ASP A 236 8.24 11.51 -3.41
C ASP A 236 6.73 11.63 -3.63
N VAL A 237 6.07 10.50 -3.92
CA VAL A 237 4.61 10.47 -4.15
C VAL A 237 3.76 10.69 -2.89
N LYS A 238 4.37 10.63 -1.71
CA LYS A 238 3.66 10.79 -0.43
C LYS A 238 3.65 12.23 0.07
N ARG A 239 4.58 13.05 -0.41
CA ARG A 239 4.60 14.50 -0.20
C ARG A 239 4.60 14.89 1.28
N GLN A 240 5.56 14.35 2.05
CA GLN A 240 5.76 14.75 3.44
C GLN A 240 6.10 16.25 3.57
N ASP A 241 6.72 16.84 2.56
CA ASP A 241 6.97 18.27 2.45
C ASP A 241 5.69 19.10 2.58
N ARG A 242 4.57 18.66 2.00
CA ARG A 242 3.27 19.32 2.12
C ARG A 242 2.73 19.26 3.56
N ALA A 243 2.91 18.14 4.27
CA ALA A 243 2.50 18.04 5.68
C ALA A 243 3.28 19.02 6.56
N VAL A 244 4.57 19.22 6.29
CA VAL A 244 5.39 20.22 6.99
C VAL A 244 4.92 21.64 6.69
N ARG A 245 4.51 21.95 5.46
CA ARG A 245 3.96 23.27 5.10
C ARG A 245 2.63 23.54 5.82
N ILE A 246 1.76 22.52 5.98
CA ILE A 246 0.55 22.64 6.81
C ILE A 246 0.93 22.93 8.27
N LEU A 247 1.92 22.23 8.82
CA LEU A 247 2.44 22.49 10.16
C LEU A 247 2.97 23.93 10.29
N GLY A 248 3.71 24.41 9.29
CA GLY A 248 4.21 25.79 9.23
C GLY A 248 3.08 26.82 9.28
N GLU A 249 1.99 26.59 8.55
CA GLU A 249 0.82 27.45 8.58
C GLU A 249 0.10 27.45 9.94
N LEU A 250 0.07 26.32 10.64
CA LEU A 250 -0.46 26.22 12.01
C LEU A 250 0.40 27.05 12.98
N HIS A 251 1.73 26.92 12.91
CA HIS A 251 2.66 27.67 13.76
C HIS A 251 2.58 29.18 13.53
N ARG A 252 2.46 29.63 12.27
CA ARG A 252 2.27 31.06 11.94
C ARG A 252 1.01 31.65 12.58
N ARG A 253 0.01 30.81 12.88
CA ARG A 253 -1.26 31.20 13.55
C ARG A 253 -1.23 30.98 15.07
N GLY A 254 -0.06 30.60 15.63
CA GLY A 254 0.13 30.42 17.06
C GLY A 254 -0.30 29.05 17.61
N PHE A 255 -0.50 28.06 16.75
CA PHE A 255 -0.85 26.68 17.15
C PHE A 255 0.39 25.78 17.10
N PRO A 256 1.02 25.43 18.24
CA PRO A 256 2.31 24.76 18.31
C PRO A 256 2.17 23.23 18.20
N PHE A 257 1.56 22.77 17.11
CA PHE A 257 1.44 21.33 16.82
C PHE A 257 2.81 20.70 16.56
N HIS A 258 2.90 19.41 16.83
CA HIS A 258 4.00 18.53 16.45
C HIS A 258 3.57 17.64 15.28
N LEU A 259 4.48 17.35 14.36
CA LEU A 259 4.24 16.42 13.24
C LEU A 259 5.12 15.19 13.39
N TYR A 260 4.51 14.02 13.47
CA TYR A 260 5.17 12.73 13.55
C TYR A 260 5.10 12.03 12.19
N LEU A 261 6.24 11.88 11.53
CA LEU A 261 6.42 11.20 10.25
C LEU A 261 6.76 9.72 10.53
N VAL A 262 5.76 8.85 10.35
CA VAL A 262 5.84 7.42 10.70
C VAL A 262 6.00 6.60 9.43
N GLY A 263 7.16 6.00 9.23
CA GLY A 263 7.47 5.15 8.09
C GLY A 263 8.96 5.08 7.77
N THR A 264 9.36 4.11 6.97
CA THR A 264 10.74 3.99 6.51
C THR A 264 11.11 5.15 5.59
N ASP A 265 12.36 5.58 5.67
CA ASP A 265 12.91 6.63 4.81
C ASP A 265 13.47 5.98 3.53
N ASP A 266 12.70 6.06 2.46
CA ASP A 266 13.01 5.44 1.17
C ASP A 266 13.45 6.45 0.10
N SER A 267 13.40 7.77 0.41
CA SER A 267 13.75 8.84 -0.53
C SER A 267 14.58 9.94 0.13
N PRO A 268 15.91 9.94 -0.05
CA PRO A 268 16.78 11.02 0.41
C PRO A 268 16.32 12.40 -0.07
N LYS A 269 15.79 12.48 -1.30
CA LYS A 269 15.25 13.70 -1.88
C LYS A 269 14.04 14.23 -1.09
N MET A 270 13.11 13.34 -0.71
CA MET A 270 11.95 13.75 0.08
C MET A 270 12.34 14.09 1.51
N HIS A 271 13.30 13.37 2.08
CA HIS A 271 13.87 13.69 3.39
C HIS A 271 14.43 15.15 3.38
N GLU A 272 15.26 15.46 2.41
CA GLU A 272 15.83 16.82 2.25
C GLU A 272 14.72 17.88 2.04
N ALA A 273 13.68 17.57 1.26
CA ALA A 273 12.54 18.47 1.07
C ALA A 273 11.78 18.73 2.37
N VAL A 274 11.63 17.73 3.24
CA VAL A 274 11.02 17.87 4.57
C VAL A 274 11.87 18.78 5.46
N VAL A 275 13.17 18.53 5.54
CA VAL A 275 14.10 19.34 6.35
C VAL A 275 14.13 20.79 5.87
N THR A 276 14.20 21.00 4.55
CA THR A 276 14.17 22.34 3.95
C THR A 276 12.87 23.07 4.28
N ALA A 277 11.72 22.42 4.11
CA ALA A 277 10.43 23.02 4.44
C ALA A 277 10.32 23.35 5.94
N ALA A 278 10.84 22.50 6.83
CA ALA A 278 10.84 22.77 8.26
C ALA A 278 11.69 24.00 8.61
N ALA A 279 12.87 24.13 8.00
CA ALA A 279 13.75 25.28 8.19
C ALA A 279 13.15 26.58 7.64
N GLU A 280 12.45 26.55 6.48
CA GLU A 280 11.74 27.70 5.91
C GLU A 280 10.74 28.34 6.90
N TYR A 281 10.13 27.52 7.75
CA TYR A 281 9.15 27.97 8.77
C TYR A 281 9.75 28.09 10.19
N GLY A 282 11.02 27.68 10.41
CA GLY A 282 11.65 27.66 11.73
C GLY A 282 11.02 26.69 12.72
N ILE A 283 10.57 25.54 12.21
CA ILE A 283 9.78 24.55 12.98
C ILE A 283 10.47 23.18 13.08
N GLU A 284 11.78 23.09 12.88
CA GLU A 284 12.54 21.83 12.81
C GLU A 284 12.33 20.98 14.07
N ARG A 285 12.27 21.59 15.25
CA ARG A 285 12.06 20.90 16.53
C ARG A 285 10.66 20.27 16.69
N TYR A 286 9.73 20.63 15.82
CA TYR A 286 8.35 20.14 15.85
C TYR A 286 8.09 19.06 14.80
N VAL A 287 9.09 18.69 14.00
CA VAL A 287 9.00 17.61 12.99
C VAL A 287 9.81 16.41 13.48
N HIS A 288 9.13 15.28 13.67
CA HIS A 288 9.72 14.06 14.25
C HIS A 288 9.73 12.93 13.22
N PHE A 289 10.92 12.38 12.95
CA PHE A 289 11.07 11.21 12.10
C PHE A 289 11.06 9.95 12.98
N GLU A 290 9.97 9.20 12.94
CA GLU A 290 9.75 8.03 13.81
C GLU A 290 10.29 6.72 13.24
N GLY A 291 10.68 6.71 11.96
CA GLY A 291 11.11 5.50 11.30
C GLY A 291 9.97 4.49 11.05
N GLY A 292 10.34 3.28 10.65
CA GLY A 292 9.36 2.21 10.40
C GLY A 292 8.79 1.67 11.71
N ARG A 293 7.46 1.57 11.78
CA ARG A 293 6.70 1.07 12.93
C ARG A 293 5.85 -0.14 12.53
N SER A 294 5.47 -0.96 13.50
CA SER A 294 4.49 -2.02 13.29
C SER A 294 3.13 -1.46 12.88
N GLN A 295 2.29 -2.28 12.27
CA GLN A 295 0.93 -1.85 11.90
C GLN A 295 0.10 -1.47 13.12
N GLN A 296 0.31 -2.14 14.25
CA GLN A 296 -0.35 -1.80 15.51
C GLN A 296 0.05 -0.40 16.01
N GLU A 297 1.36 -0.08 16.03
CA GLU A 297 1.83 1.25 16.40
C GLU A 297 1.32 2.31 15.41
N CYS A 298 1.34 2.04 14.10
CA CYS A 298 0.76 2.95 13.10
C CYS A 298 -0.70 3.28 13.40
N ARG A 299 -1.49 2.29 13.80
CA ARG A 299 -2.88 2.51 14.21
C ARG A 299 -2.99 3.36 15.48
N GLN A 300 -2.08 3.17 16.46
CA GLN A 300 -2.03 4.01 17.66
C GLN A 300 -1.71 5.47 17.29
N TYR A 301 -0.75 5.72 16.39
CA TYR A 301 -0.49 7.09 15.88
C TYR A 301 -1.74 7.71 15.28
N ALA A 302 -2.49 6.99 14.43
CA ALA A 302 -3.73 7.50 13.86
C ALA A 302 -4.79 7.80 14.93
N ARG A 303 -4.97 6.90 15.90
CA ARG A 303 -5.97 7.01 16.97
C ARG A 303 -5.67 8.15 17.93
N ASN A 304 -4.41 8.30 18.32
CA ASN A 304 -3.97 9.17 19.41
C ASN A 304 -3.55 10.56 18.93
N SER A 305 -3.42 10.79 17.64
CA SER A 305 -3.18 12.12 17.08
C SER A 305 -4.44 12.97 17.02
N PHE A 306 -4.28 14.28 17.09
CA PHE A 306 -5.37 15.22 16.82
C PHE A 306 -5.94 15.02 15.41
N ALA A 307 -5.05 14.90 14.41
CA ALA A 307 -5.40 14.59 13.04
C ALA A 307 -4.26 13.81 12.34
N THR A 308 -4.63 13.05 11.30
CA THR A 308 -3.68 12.35 10.43
C THR A 308 -3.64 13.03 9.06
N LEU A 309 -2.46 13.52 8.66
CA LEU A 309 -2.26 14.23 7.40
C LEU A 309 -1.92 13.25 6.28
N LEU A 310 -2.60 13.32 5.14
CA LEU A 310 -2.35 12.50 3.96
C LEU A 310 -2.38 13.35 2.68
N PRO A 311 -1.41 14.26 2.48
CA PRO A 311 -1.34 15.19 1.35
C PRO A 311 -0.72 14.57 0.09
N CYS A 312 -1.02 13.30 -0.20
CA CYS A 312 -0.42 12.55 -1.30
C CYS A 312 -0.84 13.07 -2.67
N GLU A 313 0.02 12.90 -3.69
CA GLU A 313 -0.29 13.35 -5.05
C GLU A 313 -1.48 12.61 -5.66
N TRP A 314 -1.50 11.27 -5.58
CA TRP A 314 -2.52 10.47 -6.27
C TRP A 314 -2.80 9.12 -5.63
N ASN A 315 -2.06 8.69 -4.66
CA ASN A 315 -2.19 7.34 -4.11
C ASN A 315 -2.74 7.40 -2.68
N ARG A 316 -4.05 7.23 -2.54
CA ARG A 316 -4.74 7.03 -1.26
C ARG A 316 -4.90 5.55 -1.01
N VAL A 317 -3.90 5.01 -0.37
CA VAL A 317 -3.82 3.59 -0.03
C VAL A 317 -4.43 3.30 1.32
N ASN A 318 -4.33 2.05 1.71
CA ASN A 318 -4.86 1.43 2.93
C ASN A 318 -4.77 2.31 4.17
N VAL A 319 -3.66 3.05 4.34
CA VAL A 319 -3.45 3.99 5.46
C VAL A 319 -4.59 5.00 5.63
N PHE A 320 -5.17 5.49 4.53
CA PHE A 320 -6.29 6.42 4.60
C PHE A 320 -7.49 5.78 5.30
N TYR A 321 -7.82 4.56 4.91
CA TYR A 321 -8.96 3.83 5.45
C TYR A 321 -8.66 3.19 6.80
N GLU A 322 -7.42 2.79 7.05
CA GLU A 322 -6.95 2.35 8.35
C GLU A 322 -7.07 3.49 9.38
N ALA A 323 -6.65 4.71 9.02
CA ALA A 323 -6.81 5.87 9.87
C ALA A 323 -8.29 6.20 10.14
N MET A 324 -9.14 6.19 9.10
CA MET A 324 -10.58 6.35 9.28
C MET A 324 -11.17 5.25 10.19
N GLY A 325 -10.73 4.00 10.02
CA GLY A 325 -11.14 2.87 10.85
C GLY A 325 -10.77 3.02 12.32
N GLU A 326 -9.64 3.66 12.60
CA GLU A 326 -9.23 4.02 13.97
C GLU A 326 -9.97 5.27 14.49
N GLY A 327 -10.86 5.85 13.70
CA GLY A 327 -11.57 7.07 14.06
C GLY A 327 -10.66 8.30 14.08
N ALA A 328 -9.64 8.35 13.24
CA ALA A 328 -8.82 9.55 13.08
C ALA A 328 -9.55 10.62 12.26
N VAL A 329 -9.28 11.88 12.55
CA VAL A 329 -9.60 12.98 11.64
C VAL A 329 -8.54 12.95 10.53
N VAL A 330 -8.92 12.51 9.34
CA VAL A 330 -8.01 12.53 8.18
C VAL A 330 -8.08 13.88 7.49
N VAL A 331 -6.91 14.48 7.21
CA VAL A 331 -6.77 15.72 6.45
C VAL A 331 -6.07 15.41 5.14
N THR A 332 -6.68 15.72 4.02
CA THR A 332 -6.17 15.37 2.69
C THR A 332 -6.46 16.47 1.68
N ASN A 333 -5.63 16.56 0.64
CA ASN A 333 -5.87 17.49 -0.47
C ASN A 333 -6.92 16.93 -1.43
N ASP A 334 -7.64 17.82 -2.10
CA ASP A 334 -8.46 17.48 -3.25
C ASP A 334 -7.55 17.09 -4.42
N ASN A 335 -7.71 15.87 -4.92
CA ASN A 335 -7.01 15.37 -6.10
C ASN A 335 -7.88 14.32 -6.79
N HIS A 336 -7.52 13.94 -8.02
CA HIS A 336 -8.28 13.03 -8.87
C HIS A 336 -8.50 11.61 -8.32
N SER A 337 -7.92 11.27 -7.18
CA SER A 337 -8.08 9.97 -6.53
C SER A 337 -8.98 9.99 -5.29
N ILE A 338 -9.67 11.13 -5.01
CA ILE A 338 -10.69 11.18 -3.95
C ILE A 338 -11.86 10.29 -4.34
N ASP A 339 -12.26 9.46 -3.38
CA ASP A 339 -13.43 8.63 -3.51
C ASP A 339 -14.71 9.43 -3.28
N GLU A 340 -15.75 9.14 -4.04
CA GLU A 340 -17.06 9.82 -3.99
C GLU A 340 -17.75 9.82 -2.62
N PHE A 341 -17.36 8.91 -1.71
CA PHE A 341 -17.90 8.83 -0.35
C PHE A 341 -17.05 9.58 0.70
N ILE A 342 -16.00 10.27 0.26
CA ILE A 342 -15.22 11.17 1.11
C ILE A 342 -15.87 12.54 1.05
N GLU A 343 -16.41 12.98 2.16
CA GLU A 343 -17.18 14.21 2.29
C GLU A 343 -16.48 15.16 3.26
N ASP A 344 -16.09 16.34 2.72
CA ASP A 344 -15.39 17.38 3.49
C ASP A 344 -16.24 17.86 4.68
N GLY A 345 -15.61 17.91 5.86
CA GLY A 345 -16.23 18.34 7.10
C GLY A 345 -17.23 17.36 7.70
N ILE A 346 -17.46 16.20 7.06
CA ILE A 346 -18.36 15.15 7.52
C ILE A 346 -17.58 13.92 8.01
N ASN A 347 -16.75 13.31 7.14
CA ASN A 347 -15.97 12.12 7.49
C ASN A 347 -14.45 12.29 7.25
N CYS A 348 -14.07 13.46 6.77
CA CYS A 348 -12.70 13.83 6.44
C CYS A 348 -12.60 15.36 6.38
N LEU A 349 -11.40 15.93 6.42
CA LEU A 349 -11.15 17.32 6.03
C LEU A 349 -10.44 17.30 4.67
N VAL A 350 -11.07 17.90 3.67
CA VAL A 350 -10.51 18.01 2.31
C VAL A 350 -10.16 19.48 2.04
N TYR A 351 -8.94 19.76 1.58
CA TYR A 351 -8.49 21.07 1.22
C TYR A 351 -8.05 21.11 -0.25
N GLU A 352 -8.12 22.28 -0.87
CA GLU A 352 -7.65 22.50 -2.25
C GLU A 352 -6.17 22.18 -2.38
N GLU A 353 -5.79 21.53 -3.47
CA GLU A 353 -4.39 21.15 -3.67
C GLU A 353 -3.44 22.33 -3.51
N ASP A 354 -2.37 22.15 -2.74
CA ASP A 354 -1.37 23.15 -2.36
C ASP A 354 -1.89 24.35 -1.55
N ASN A 355 -3.15 24.39 -1.13
CA ASN A 355 -3.70 25.41 -0.23
C ASN A 355 -3.49 25.02 1.24
N PHE A 356 -2.24 25.09 1.72
CA PHE A 356 -1.86 24.69 3.08
C PHE A 356 -2.49 25.60 4.15
N ALA A 357 -2.78 26.86 3.80
CA ALA A 357 -3.50 27.79 4.66
C ALA A 357 -4.91 27.29 4.97
N GLN A 358 -5.64 26.83 3.94
CA GLN A 358 -6.97 26.25 4.10
C GLN A 358 -6.94 24.98 4.96
N ALA A 359 -5.93 24.12 4.77
CA ALA A 359 -5.75 22.93 5.61
C ALA A 359 -5.56 23.32 7.07
N ALA A 360 -4.73 24.31 7.35
CA ALA A 360 -4.50 24.83 8.70
C ALA A 360 -5.79 25.40 9.32
N ASP A 361 -6.56 26.22 8.57
CA ASP A 361 -7.82 26.79 9.04
C ASP A 361 -8.84 25.71 9.43
N LYS A 362 -8.95 24.65 8.62
CA LYS A 362 -9.82 23.49 8.91
C LYS A 362 -9.39 22.75 10.19
N ILE A 363 -8.09 22.55 10.41
CA ILE A 363 -7.57 21.93 11.64
C ILE A 363 -7.85 22.83 12.84
N ILE A 364 -7.57 24.11 12.74
CA ILE A 364 -7.82 25.10 13.81
C ILE A 364 -9.30 25.13 14.20
N SER A 365 -10.21 25.08 13.23
CA SER A 365 -11.64 25.08 13.53
C SER A 365 -12.05 23.94 14.45
N LEU A 366 -11.39 22.78 14.38
CA LEU A 366 -11.65 21.64 15.24
C LEU A 366 -11.00 21.73 16.63
N THR A 367 -10.02 22.61 16.84
CA THR A 367 -9.50 22.87 18.20
C THR A 367 -10.52 23.61 19.05
N GLN A 368 -11.42 24.37 18.42
CA GLN A 368 -12.45 25.17 19.05
C GLN A 368 -13.80 24.44 19.13
N ASP A 369 -13.94 23.33 18.41
CA ASP A 369 -15.18 22.55 18.34
C ASP A 369 -14.92 21.03 18.53
N PRO A 370 -14.73 20.58 19.78
CA PRO A 370 -14.49 19.16 20.08
C PRO A 370 -15.67 18.25 19.69
N GLU A 371 -16.90 18.75 19.73
CA GLU A 371 -18.08 17.96 19.36
C GLU A 371 -18.08 17.66 17.87
N ARG A 372 -17.82 18.67 17.04
CA ARG A 372 -17.67 18.49 15.59
C ARG A 372 -16.51 17.56 15.26
N ARG A 373 -15.37 17.69 15.95
CA ARG A 373 -14.25 16.78 15.78
C ARG A 373 -14.64 15.35 16.06
N ASP A 374 -15.36 15.09 17.17
CA ASP A 374 -15.81 13.72 17.52
C ASP A 374 -16.85 13.20 16.52
N ALA A 375 -17.75 14.05 16.03
CA ALA A 375 -18.70 13.70 14.97
C ALA A 375 -18.00 13.26 13.68
N ILE A 376 -16.93 13.96 13.24
CA ILE A 376 -16.11 13.57 12.09
C ILE A 376 -15.43 12.23 12.34
N ARG A 377 -14.87 12.00 13.52
CA ARG A 377 -14.23 10.74 13.91
C ARG A 377 -15.20 9.56 13.83
N GLU A 378 -16.43 9.75 14.32
CA GLU A 378 -17.48 8.73 14.26
C GLU A 378 -17.92 8.44 12.83
N ALA A 379 -18.12 9.49 12.03
CA ALA A 379 -18.48 9.35 10.62
C ALA A 379 -17.35 8.69 9.79
N ALA A 380 -16.08 9.02 10.07
CA ALA A 380 -14.92 8.38 9.45
C ALA A 380 -14.91 6.88 9.72
N HIS A 381 -15.04 6.47 10.99
CA HIS A 381 -15.08 5.06 11.37
C HIS A 381 -16.25 4.32 10.70
N ARG A 382 -17.45 4.88 10.74
CA ARG A 382 -18.63 4.30 10.09
C ARG A 382 -18.43 4.14 8.59
N THR A 383 -17.92 5.15 7.90
CA THR A 383 -17.62 5.09 6.46
C THR A 383 -16.60 3.99 6.15
N ALA A 384 -15.52 3.90 6.95
CA ALA A 384 -14.52 2.86 6.78
C ALA A 384 -15.12 1.46 6.97
N LYS A 385 -15.97 1.27 7.97
CA LYS A 385 -16.65 0.00 8.27
C LYS A 385 -17.62 -0.43 7.17
N GLU A 386 -18.37 0.49 6.63
CA GLU A 386 -19.37 0.22 5.59
C GLU A 386 -18.73 -0.04 4.21
N ARG A 387 -17.66 0.67 3.89
CA ARG A 387 -17.06 0.68 2.54
C ARG A 387 -15.85 -0.23 2.40
N PHE A 388 -15.09 -0.41 3.48
CA PHE A 388 -13.88 -1.23 3.49
C PHE A 388 -14.11 -2.39 4.44
N MET A 389 -14.53 -3.52 3.90
CA MET A 389 -14.70 -4.73 4.70
C MET A 389 -13.44 -5.02 5.47
N SER A 390 -13.57 -5.22 6.78
CA SER A 390 -12.53 -5.86 7.56
C SER A 390 -12.23 -7.21 6.93
N LEU A 391 -10.98 -7.63 6.98
CA LEU A 391 -10.56 -8.93 6.41
C LEU A 391 -11.20 -10.14 7.10
N GLU A 392 -12.00 -9.92 8.12
CA GLU A 392 -12.72 -10.93 8.87
C GLU A 392 -14.11 -11.28 8.29
N LYS A 393 -14.58 -10.54 7.31
CA LYS A 393 -15.78 -10.84 6.53
C LYS A 393 -15.42 -11.27 5.12
#